data_4ceefefc198483489605861fa36c4bac
#
_entry.id   4ceefefc198483489605861fa36c4bac
#
_cell.length_a   1.000
_cell.length_b   1.000
_cell.length_c   1.000
_cell.angle_alpha   90.00
_cell.angle_beta   90.00
_cell.angle_gamma   90.00
#
_symmetry.space_group_name_H-M   'P 1'
#
loop_
_entity.id
_entity.type
_entity.pdbx_description
1 polymer ?
#
loop_
_entity_poly.entity_id
_entity_poly.type
_entity_poly.pdbx_seq_one_letter_code
_entity_poly.pdbx_strand_id
1 'polypeptide(L)' 'VTVENIKQILECKDMYAQKMIRWANGDEKALVDLINQKLEEKRVRAAIVEVS' A
#
# COMPACT_ATOMS: atom_id res chain seq x y z
N VAL A 1 10.21 -3.14 7.18
CA VAL A 1 9.16 -2.19 6.81
C VAL A 1 8.36 -1.80 8.05
N THR A 2 8.22 -0.53 8.27
CA THR A 2 7.53 -0.01 9.44
C THR A 2 6.24 0.69 9.03
N VAL A 3 5.42 1.01 10.05
CA VAL A 3 4.20 1.76 9.81
C VAL A 3 4.50 3.09 9.12
N GLU A 4 5.54 3.75 9.56
CA GLU A 4 5.93 5.03 8.97
C GLU A 4 6.29 4.89 7.49
N ASN A 5 7.01 3.83 7.15
CA ASN A 5 7.35 3.58 5.74
C ASN A 5 6.10 3.41 4.89
N ILE A 6 5.16 2.63 5.38
CA ILE A 6 3.91 2.41 4.64
C ILE A 6 3.15 3.72 4.48
N LYS A 7 3.09 4.50 5.53
CA LYS A 7 2.40 5.79 5.49
C LYS A 7 2.99 6.71 4.43
N GLN A 8 4.31 6.74 4.34
CA GLN A 8 4.98 7.59 3.37
C GLN A 8 4.81 7.08 1.95
N ILE A 9 4.95 5.78 1.76
CA ILE A 9 4.85 5.18 0.43
C ILE A 9 3.45 5.31 -0.13
N LEU A 10 2.45 4.98 0.67
CA LEU A 10 1.07 4.96 0.22
C LEU A 10 0.30 6.25 0.55
N GLU A 11 0.93 7.14 1.32
CA GLU A 11 0.29 8.36 1.78
C GLU A 11 -1.03 8.06 2.46
N CYS A 12 -1.02 7.07 3.34
CA CYS A 12 -2.20 6.62 4.04
C CYS A 12 -2.11 6.92 5.53
N LYS A 13 -3.20 6.67 6.23
CA LYS A 13 -3.26 6.91 7.67
C LYS A 13 -2.62 5.78 8.45
N ASP A 14 -2.27 6.06 9.69
CA ASP A 14 -1.70 5.09 10.62
C ASP A 14 -2.53 3.81 10.69
N MET A 15 -3.82 3.98 10.83
CA MET A 15 -4.75 2.87 10.94
C MET A 15 -4.64 1.92 9.76
N TYR A 16 -4.57 2.48 8.58
CA TYR A 16 -4.48 1.67 7.35
C TYR A 16 -3.17 0.90 7.32
N ALA A 17 -2.07 1.58 7.66
CA ALA A 17 -0.76 0.93 7.67
C ALA A 17 -0.73 -0.23 8.66
N GLN A 18 -1.32 -0.02 9.83
CA GLN A 18 -1.39 -1.08 10.83
C GLN A 18 -2.22 -2.27 10.35
N LYS A 19 -3.30 -1.99 9.66
CA LYS A 19 -4.13 -3.05 9.08
C LYS A 19 -3.36 -3.86 8.07
N MET A 20 -2.60 -3.20 7.23
CA MET A 20 -1.80 -3.90 6.23
C MET A 20 -0.79 -4.84 6.87
N ILE A 21 -0.16 -4.39 7.95
CA ILE A 21 0.78 -5.24 8.68
C ILE A 21 0.07 -6.47 9.23
N ARG A 22 -1.13 -6.29 9.71
CA ARG A 22 -1.96 -7.39 10.21
C ARG A 22 -2.31 -8.39 9.11
N TRP A 23 -2.71 -7.85 7.97
CA TRP A 23 -3.06 -8.71 6.83
C TRP A 23 -1.87 -9.52 6.37
N ALA A 24 -0.67 -8.94 6.44
CA ALA A 24 0.54 -9.65 6.07
C ALA A 24 0.95 -10.69 7.12
N ASN A 25 0.32 -10.66 8.28
CA ASN A 25 0.58 -11.61 9.35
C ASN A 25 2.04 -11.63 9.80
N GLY A 26 2.67 -10.47 9.79
CA GLY A 26 4.06 -10.35 10.19
C GLY A 26 5.06 -10.77 9.11
N ASP A 27 4.57 -11.16 7.97
CA ASP A 27 5.44 -11.56 6.86
C ASP A 27 5.83 -10.34 6.04
N GLU A 28 7.13 -10.01 6.10
CA GLU A 28 7.63 -8.84 5.41
C GLU A 28 7.43 -8.92 3.90
N LYS A 29 7.62 -10.10 3.35
CA LYS A 29 7.48 -10.31 1.92
C LYS A 29 6.05 -10.07 1.48
N ALA A 30 5.10 -10.61 2.22
CA ALA A 30 3.69 -10.41 1.93
C ALA A 30 3.32 -8.93 2.06
N LEU A 31 3.91 -8.26 3.04
CA LEU A 31 3.65 -6.84 3.23
C LEU A 31 4.15 -6.03 2.06
N VAL A 32 5.34 -6.32 1.57
CA VAL A 32 5.90 -5.63 0.41
C VAL A 32 5.02 -5.85 -0.82
N ASP A 33 4.54 -7.07 -1.00
CA ASP A 33 3.65 -7.39 -2.11
C ASP A 33 2.35 -6.58 -2.01
N LEU A 34 1.79 -6.48 -0.82
CA LEU A 34 0.58 -5.69 -0.61
C LEU A 34 0.81 -4.22 -0.95
N ILE A 35 1.93 -3.69 -0.51
CA ILE A 35 2.27 -2.30 -0.79
C ILE A 35 2.39 -2.07 -2.30
N ASN A 36 3.07 -2.96 -2.98
CA ASN A 36 3.22 -2.86 -4.42
C ASN A 36 1.88 -2.95 -5.14
N GLN A 37 1.01 -3.83 -4.67
CA GLN A 37 -0.33 -3.95 -5.21
C GLN A 37 -1.11 -2.66 -5.11
N LYS A 38 -1.05 -2.03 -3.95
CA LYS A 38 -1.77 -0.78 -3.73
C LYS A 38 -1.21 0.35 -4.57
N LEU A 39 0.09 0.36 -4.74
CA LEU A 39 0.73 1.36 -5.59
C LEU A 39 0.31 1.18 -7.05
N GLU A 40 0.23 -0.05 -7.51
CA GLU A 40 -0.19 -0.33 -8.87
C GLU A 40 -1.64 0.06 -9.09
N GLU A 41 -2.50 -0.20 -8.14
CA GLU A 41 -3.90 0.21 -8.23
C GLU A 41 -4.01 1.71 -8.38
N LYS A 42 -3.21 2.45 -7.64
CA LYS A 42 -3.20 3.90 -7.74
C LYS A 42 -2.77 4.36 -9.13
N ARG A 43 -1.77 3.71 -9.68
CA ARG A 43 -1.26 4.05 -11.01
C ARG A 43 -2.30 3.76 -12.07
N VAL A 44 -2.91 2.60 -11.98
CA VAL A 44 -3.93 2.19 -12.94
C VAL A 44 -5.10 3.17 -12.91
N ARG A 45 -5.49 3.58 -11.72
CA ARG A 45 -6.57 4.56 -11.58
C ARG A 45 -6.23 5.85 -12.28
N ALA A 46 -5.02 6.33 -12.06
CA ALA A 46 -4.60 7.58 -12.68
C ALA A 46 -4.61 7.47 -14.19
N ALA A 47 -4.14 6.35 -14.71
CA ALA A 47 -4.13 6.12 -16.14
C ALA A 47 -5.54 6.07 -16.72
N ILE A 48 -6.45 5.41 -16.01
CA ILE A 48 -7.83 5.30 -16.46
C ILE A 48 -8.48 6.69 -16.51
N VAL A 49 -8.22 7.48 -15.51
CA VAL A 49 -8.79 8.82 -15.46
C VAL A 49 -8.28 9.66 -16.63
N GLU A 50 -7.03 9.51 -16.97
CA GLU A 50 -6.45 10.24 -18.09
C GLU A 50 -7.08 9.86 -19.42
N VAL A 51 -7.35 8.58 -19.58
CA VAL A 51 -7.94 8.07 -20.80
C VAL A 51 -9.40 8.50 -20.93
N SER A 52 -10.07 8.57 -19.81
CA SER A 52 -11.48 8.94 -19.77
C SER A 52 -11.69 10.41 -20.01
#